data_f4a2e403c5b7638ce1bc43bbd7848c04
#
_entry.id   f4a2e403c5b7638ce1bc43bbd7848c04
#
_cell.length_a   1.000
_cell.length_b   1.000
_cell.length_c   1.000
_cell.angle_alpha   90.00
_cell.angle_beta   90.00
_cell.angle_gamma   90.00
#
_symmetry.space_group_name_H-M   'P 1'
#
loop_
_entity.id
_entity.type
_entity.pdbx_description
1 polymer ?
#
loop_
_entity_poly.entity_id
_entity_poly.type
_entity_poly.pdbx_seq_one_letter_code
_entity_poly.pdbx_strand_id
1 'polypeptide(L)'
;MPTLAFLLDVDNTLLANDDVKKDFDEHLQVELGPTLTRRFWDIYEQVRHEESVVDIPLSLKRLREQVPLPELDEQTYLHVHSIFDNYPFVNKLYPYVFETLAYLKTLGTTVVVSDGDLIFQAEKIVNSHLADAVGGRVLIYTHKQERIDDIMKNYPADHYVMIDDKPQILVDSRRIMGNKLTVVFVKQGKYSLEKFPDGFIPDITVPHISDVRNITAEQFLAVKQGK
;
A
#
# COMPACT_ATOMS: atom_id res chain seq x y z
N MET A 1 22.47 -1.73 20.64
CA MET A 1 21.04 -1.37 20.58
C MET A 1 20.32 -2.54 19.94
N PRO A 2 19.05 -2.80 20.29
CA PRO A 2 18.27 -3.81 19.59
C PRO A 2 18.17 -3.47 18.10
N THR A 3 18.16 -4.50 17.25
CA THR A 3 17.99 -4.33 15.81
C THR A 3 16.54 -3.96 15.50
N LEU A 4 16.33 -2.94 14.66
CA LEU A 4 15.01 -2.49 14.20
C LEU A 4 14.73 -2.95 12.78
N ALA A 5 13.49 -3.37 12.51
CA ALA A 5 12.96 -3.54 11.16
C ALA A 5 11.70 -2.69 10.99
N PHE A 6 11.70 -1.83 9.97
CA PHE A 6 10.58 -0.97 9.60
C PHE A 6 9.81 -1.65 8.46
N LEU A 7 8.55 -1.98 8.72
CA LEU A 7 7.62 -2.58 7.78
C LEU A 7 6.71 -1.47 7.27
N LEU A 8 6.85 -1.11 6.00
CA LEU A 8 6.20 0.05 5.40
C LEU A 8 5.12 -0.39 4.41
N ASP A 9 3.89 0.02 4.65
CA ASP A 9 2.83 -0.07 3.65
C ASP A 9 3.07 0.91 2.49
N VAL A 10 2.42 0.71 1.36
CA VAL A 10 2.56 1.54 0.15
C VAL A 10 1.35 2.44 -0.05
N ASP A 11 0.17 1.85 -0.20
CA ASP A 11 -1.04 2.54 -0.65
C ASP A 11 -1.61 3.45 0.44
N ASN A 12 -1.67 4.75 0.16
CA ASN A 12 -2.01 5.82 1.11
C ASN A 12 -1.05 5.98 2.31
N THR A 13 0.04 5.22 2.35
CA THR A 13 1.13 5.39 3.32
C THR A 13 2.34 6.08 2.69
N LEU A 14 2.92 5.50 1.63
CA LEU A 14 4.03 6.08 0.86
C LEU A 14 3.54 6.75 -0.43
N LEU A 15 2.46 6.26 -1.01
CA LEU A 15 1.90 6.68 -2.29
C LEU A 15 0.42 7.03 -2.13
N ALA A 16 -0.02 8.17 -2.70
CA ALA A 16 -1.40 8.66 -2.66
C ALA A 16 -2.30 7.83 -3.59
N ASN A 17 -2.64 6.61 -3.18
CA ASN A 17 -3.38 5.66 -4.00
C ASN A 17 -4.81 6.11 -4.33
N ASP A 18 -5.43 6.92 -3.48
CA ASP A 18 -6.74 7.50 -3.77
C ASP A 18 -6.65 8.49 -4.93
N ASP A 19 -5.57 9.27 -5.04
CA ASP A 19 -5.31 10.17 -6.18
C ASP A 19 -4.99 9.37 -7.45
N VAL A 20 -4.27 8.25 -7.35
CA VAL A 20 -4.04 7.33 -8.48
C VAL A 20 -5.37 6.81 -9.03
N LYS A 21 -6.27 6.37 -8.17
CA LYS A 21 -7.60 5.90 -8.58
C LYS A 21 -8.42 6.99 -9.26
N LYS A 22 -8.33 8.22 -8.75
CA LYS A 22 -8.99 9.37 -9.36
C LYS A 22 -8.43 9.66 -10.76
N ASP A 23 -7.12 9.66 -10.92
CA ASP A 23 -6.49 9.85 -12.23
C ASP A 23 -6.90 8.74 -13.20
N PHE A 24 -6.94 7.48 -12.76
CA PHE A 24 -7.43 6.38 -13.59
C PHE A 24 -8.88 6.59 -14.01
N ASP A 25 -9.75 6.99 -13.09
CA ASP A 25 -11.14 7.29 -13.44
C ASP A 25 -11.23 8.38 -14.50
N GLU A 26 -10.51 9.48 -14.34
CA GLU A 26 -10.46 10.59 -15.29
C GLU A 26 -9.98 10.13 -16.68
N HIS A 27 -8.91 9.33 -16.76
CA HIS A 27 -8.42 8.79 -18.03
C HIS A 27 -9.42 7.82 -18.65
N LEU A 28 -10.01 6.92 -17.87
CA LEU A 28 -11.02 5.99 -18.37
C LEU A 28 -12.29 6.71 -18.88
N GLN A 29 -12.71 7.80 -18.23
CA GLN A 29 -13.82 8.63 -18.69
C GLN A 29 -13.56 9.22 -20.09
N VAL A 30 -12.32 9.61 -20.36
CA VAL A 30 -11.92 10.16 -21.67
C VAL A 30 -11.90 9.07 -22.74
N GLU A 31 -11.30 7.91 -22.43
CA GLU A 31 -11.03 6.86 -23.42
C GLU A 31 -12.24 5.93 -23.65
N LEU A 32 -12.98 5.61 -22.61
CA LEU A 32 -14.10 4.66 -22.66
C LEU A 32 -15.46 5.34 -22.61
N GLY A 33 -15.51 6.60 -22.19
CA GLY A 33 -16.76 7.28 -21.86
C GLY A 33 -17.40 6.77 -20.56
N PRO A 34 -18.47 7.45 -20.09
CA PRO A 34 -19.00 7.21 -18.74
C PRO A 34 -19.63 5.83 -18.53
N THR A 35 -20.16 5.22 -19.57
CA THR A 35 -20.84 3.92 -19.46
C THR A 35 -19.84 2.77 -19.24
N LEU A 36 -18.81 2.68 -20.09
CA LEU A 36 -17.79 1.63 -19.96
C LEU A 36 -16.87 1.86 -18.77
N THR A 37 -16.59 3.11 -18.42
CA THR A 37 -15.84 3.43 -17.17
C THR A 37 -16.57 2.92 -15.95
N ARG A 38 -17.88 3.17 -15.83
CA ARG A 38 -18.68 2.62 -14.72
C ARG A 38 -18.62 1.10 -14.71
N ARG A 39 -18.79 0.46 -15.87
CA ARG A 39 -18.72 -1.01 -15.99
C ARG A 39 -17.36 -1.55 -15.57
N PHE A 40 -16.26 -0.86 -15.93
CA PHE A 40 -14.92 -1.23 -15.45
C PHE A 40 -14.84 -1.21 -13.92
N TRP A 41 -15.31 -0.15 -13.27
CA TRP A 41 -15.28 -0.05 -11.82
C TRP A 41 -16.18 -1.08 -11.13
N ASP A 42 -17.33 -1.41 -11.71
CA ASP A 42 -18.21 -2.49 -11.21
C ASP A 42 -17.48 -3.84 -11.27
N ILE A 43 -16.81 -4.14 -12.39
CA ILE A 43 -15.99 -5.34 -12.55
C ILE A 43 -14.80 -5.34 -11.55
N TYR A 44 -14.13 -4.20 -11.39
CA TYR A 44 -13.04 -4.05 -10.44
C TYR A 44 -13.47 -4.38 -9.00
N GLU A 45 -14.61 -3.86 -8.55
CA GLU A 45 -15.10 -4.19 -7.20
C GLU A 45 -15.57 -5.65 -7.09
N GLN A 46 -16.12 -6.22 -8.15
CA GLN A 46 -16.44 -7.65 -8.20
C GLN A 46 -15.18 -8.51 -8.08
N VAL A 47 -14.15 -8.24 -8.88
CA VAL A 47 -12.85 -8.95 -8.82
C VAL A 47 -12.24 -8.82 -7.43
N ARG A 48 -12.22 -7.60 -6.89
CA ARG A 48 -11.71 -7.35 -5.53
C ARG A 48 -12.43 -8.15 -4.46
N HIS A 49 -13.75 -8.33 -4.60
CA HIS A 49 -14.53 -9.12 -3.65
C HIS A 49 -14.25 -10.63 -3.82
N GLU A 50 -14.13 -11.13 -5.04
CA GLU A 50 -13.90 -12.54 -5.34
C GLU A 50 -12.48 -12.99 -4.97
N GLU A 51 -11.47 -12.20 -5.34
CA GLU A 51 -10.05 -12.53 -5.16
C GLU A 51 -9.47 -12.01 -3.84
N SER A 52 -10.23 -11.19 -3.10
CA SER A 52 -9.80 -10.50 -1.88
C SER A 52 -8.63 -9.51 -2.08
N VAL A 53 -8.26 -9.22 -3.33
CA VAL A 53 -7.24 -8.25 -3.73
C VAL A 53 -7.70 -7.40 -4.90
N VAL A 54 -7.00 -6.29 -5.11
CA VAL A 54 -7.13 -5.48 -6.32
C VAL A 54 -6.32 -6.14 -7.43
N ASP A 55 -7.00 -6.57 -8.50
CA ASP A 55 -6.40 -7.15 -9.70
C ASP A 55 -6.88 -6.38 -10.93
N ILE A 56 -6.07 -5.41 -11.37
CA ILE A 56 -6.34 -4.57 -12.55
C ILE A 56 -6.29 -5.39 -13.85
N PRO A 57 -5.24 -6.21 -14.09
CA PRO A 57 -5.17 -7.05 -15.27
C PRO A 57 -6.41 -7.94 -15.44
N LEU A 58 -6.86 -8.61 -14.39
CA LEU A 58 -8.07 -9.44 -14.43
C LEU A 58 -9.31 -8.60 -14.70
N SER A 59 -9.41 -7.41 -14.10
CA SER A 59 -10.55 -6.50 -14.32
C SER A 59 -10.64 -6.04 -15.78
N LEU A 60 -9.51 -5.68 -16.39
CA LEU A 60 -9.44 -5.32 -17.81
C LEU A 60 -9.80 -6.51 -18.72
N LYS A 61 -9.27 -7.69 -18.42
CA LYS A 61 -9.61 -8.92 -19.15
C LYS A 61 -11.10 -9.19 -19.11
N ARG A 62 -11.74 -9.11 -17.94
CA ARG A 62 -13.19 -9.30 -17.80
C ARG A 62 -13.99 -8.22 -18.54
N LEU A 63 -13.56 -6.96 -18.52
CA LEU A 63 -14.17 -5.91 -19.33
C LEU A 63 -14.15 -6.28 -20.81
N ARG A 64 -12.99 -6.73 -21.32
CA ARG A 64 -12.81 -7.15 -22.70
C ARG A 64 -13.71 -8.34 -23.09
N GLU A 65 -13.87 -9.30 -22.19
CA GLU A 65 -14.74 -10.49 -22.41
C GLU A 65 -16.23 -10.14 -22.41
N GLN A 66 -16.63 -9.12 -21.66
CA GLN A 66 -18.04 -8.75 -21.49
C GLN A 66 -18.52 -7.66 -22.44
N VAL A 67 -17.60 -6.91 -23.08
CA VAL A 67 -17.95 -5.82 -23.99
C VAL A 67 -17.70 -6.24 -25.44
N PRO A 68 -18.72 -6.21 -26.31
CA PRO A 68 -18.58 -6.63 -27.71
C PRO A 68 -17.68 -5.67 -28.50
N LEU A 69 -17.04 -6.19 -29.54
CA LEU A 69 -16.09 -5.48 -30.40
C LEU A 69 -16.55 -4.11 -30.92
N PRO A 70 -17.80 -3.84 -31.32
CA PRO A 70 -18.17 -2.50 -31.76
C PRO A 70 -18.16 -1.43 -30.66
N GLU A 71 -18.29 -1.85 -29.38
CA GLU A 71 -18.31 -0.93 -28.23
C GLU A 71 -16.92 -0.69 -27.64
N LEU A 72 -16.06 -1.71 -27.68
CA LEU A 72 -14.67 -1.67 -27.23
C LEU A 72 -13.79 -2.34 -28.27
N ASP A 73 -13.26 -1.57 -29.20
CA ASP A 73 -12.36 -2.08 -30.20
C ASP A 73 -10.98 -2.42 -29.61
N GLU A 74 -10.19 -3.18 -30.37
CA GLU A 74 -8.89 -3.66 -29.90
C GLU A 74 -7.91 -2.54 -29.63
N GLN A 75 -7.92 -1.47 -30.43
CA GLN A 75 -7.01 -0.34 -30.27
C GLN A 75 -7.32 0.42 -28.98
N THR A 76 -8.58 0.70 -28.71
CA THR A 76 -9.04 1.35 -27.48
C THR A 76 -8.71 0.48 -26.26
N TYR A 77 -8.95 -0.84 -26.34
CA TYR A 77 -8.61 -1.76 -25.26
C TYR A 77 -7.12 -1.76 -24.93
N LEU A 78 -6.24 -1.86 -25.94
CA LEU A 78 -4.80 -1.83 -25.76
C LEU A 78 -4.30 -0.47 -25.22
N HIS A 79 -4.94 0.62 -25.67
CA HIS A 79 -4.61 1.95 -25.16
C HIS A 79 -4.99 2.08 -23.68
N VAL A 80 -6.18 1.64 -23.30
CA VAL A 80 -6.61 1.61 -21.90
C VAL A 80 -5.67 0.76 -21.04
N HIS A 81 -5.28 -0.41 -21.52
CA HIS A 81 -4.30 -1.25 -20.82
C HIS A 81 -2.99 -0.49 -20.57
N SER A 82 -2.50 0.22 -21.59
CA SER A 82 -1.25 0.99 -21.50
C SER A 82 -1.32 2.14 -20.48
N ILE A 83 -2.49 2.67 -20.16
CA ILE A 83 -2.67 3.70 -19.13
C ILE A 83 -2.26 3.17 -17.76
N PHE A 84 -2.64 1.93 -17.45
CA PHE A 84 -2.27 1.30 -16.19
C PHE A 84 -0.79 0.90 -16.16
N ASP A 85 -0.27 0.29 -17.24
CA ASP A 85 1.10 -0.21 -17.32
C ASP A 85 2.15 0.92 -17.26
N ASN A 86 1.82 2.06 -17.86
CA ASN A 86 2.76 3.19 -17.96
C ASN A 86 2.44 4.35 -16.99
N TYR A 87 1.60 4.10 -15.99
CA TYR A 87 1.24 5.15 -15.05
C TYR A 87 2.46 5.64 -14.25
N PRO A 88 2.70 6.97 -14.18
CA PRO A 88 3.87 7.53 -13.52
C PRO A 88 3.71 7.56 -11.99
N PHE A 89 3.70 6.41 -11.34
CA PHE A 89 3.49 6.26 -9.90
C PHE A 89 4.43 7.11 -9.03
N VAL A 90 5.64 7.39 -9.52
CA VAL A 90 6.61 8.24 -8.81
C VAL A 90 6.07 9.64 -8.52
N ASN A 91 5.20 10.19 -9.40
CA ASN A 91 4.58 11.50 -9.23
C ASN A 91 3.47 11.52 -8.17
N LYS A 92 3.09 10.35 -7.67
CA LYS A 92 2.04 10.18 -6.64
C LYS A 92 2.60 9.77 -5.27
N LEU A 93 3.92 9.76 -5.13
CA LEU A 93 4.52 9.62 -3.80
C LEU A 93 4.17 10.83 -2.94
N TYR A 94 3.89 10.57 -1.67
CA TYR A 94 3.73 11.67 -0.72
C TYR A 94 5.03 12.48 -0.57
N PRO A 95 4.95 13.75 -0.18
CA PRO A 95 6.15 14.57 0.00
C PRO A 95 7.16 13.94 0.96
N TYR A 96 8.44 13.98 0.60
CA TYR A 96 9.58 13.53 1.40
C TYR A 96 9.62 12.03 1.71
N VAL A 97 8.98 11.18 0.91
CA VAL A 97 9.02 9.72 1.08
C VAL A 97 10.44 9.18 1.04
N PHE A 98 11.24 9.57 0.05
CA PHE A 98 12.62 9.09 -0.08
C PHE A 98 13.51 9.53 1.08
N GLU A 99 13.37 10.76 1.54
CA GLU A 99 14.10 11.27 2.70
C GLU A 99 13.67 10.54 3.97
N THR A 100 12.38 10.18 4.10
CA THR A 100 11.87 9.38 5.21
C THR A 100 12.46 7.98 5.19
N LEU A 101 12.46 7.31 4.03
CA LEU A 101 13.08 6.00 3.86
C LEU A 101 14.59 6.03 4.14
N ALA A 102 15.28 7.06 3.65
CA ALA A 102 16.71 7.27 3.94
C ALA A 102 16.98 7.44 5.44
N TYR A 103 16.14 8.20 6.14
CA TYR A 103 16.23 8.36 7.59
C TYR A 103 16.02 7.02 8.32
N LEU A 104 14.92 6.31 8.03
CA LEU A 104 14.62 5.02 8.66
C LEU A 104 15.73 3.99 8.43
N LYS A 105 16.36 4.01 7.24
CA LYS A 105 17.53 3.16 6.93
C LYS A 105 18.74 3.42 7.82
N THR A 106 18.87 4.62 8.40
CA THR A 106 19.93 4.89 9.39
C THR A 106 19.65 4.27 10.75
N LEU A 107 18.39 3.96 11.03
CA LEU A 107 17.94 3.39 12.30
C LEU A 107 17.80 1.87 12.26
N GLY A 108 17.53 1.29 11.08
CA GLY A 108 17.31 -0.14 10.95
C GLY A 108 17.04 -0.61 9.52
N THR A 109 16.61 -1.84 9.38
CA THR A 109 16.23 -2.42 8.08
C THR A 109 14.87 -1.89 7.64
N THR A 110 14.79 -1.32 6.43
CA THR A 110 13.53 -0.90 5.82
C THR A 110 13.02 -1.95 4.85
N VAL A 111 11.76 -2.33 4.96
CA VAL A 111 11.08 -3.33 4.12
C VAL A 111 9.74 -2.77 3.69
N VAL A 112 9.48 -2.77 2.40
CA VAL A 112 8.13 -2.51 1.88
C VAL A 112 7.31 -3.80 2.03
N VAL A 113 6.14 -3.70 2.67
CA VAL A 113 5.23 -4.83 2.86
C VAL A 113 3.84 -4.38 2.45
N SER A 114 3.39 -4.84 1.28
CA SER A 114 2.17 -4.37 0.64
C SER A 114 1.15 -5.48 0.43
N ASP A 115 -0.13 -5.12 0.44
CA ASP A 115 -1.23 -5.99 0.02
C ASP A 115 -1.60 -5.70 -1.43
N GLY A 116 -1.89 -6.73 -2.20
CA GLY A 116 -2.40 -6.58 -3.56
C GLY A 116 -2.06 -7.74 -4.49
N ASP A 117 -2.49 -7.62 -5.75
CA ASP A 117 -2.03 -8.50 -6.82
C ASP A 117 -0.51 -8.38 -7.01
N LEU A 118 0.13 -9.52 -7.17
CA LEU A 118 1.59 -9.58 -7.22
C LEU A 118 2.16 -8.77 -8.39
N ILE A 119 1.54 -8.84 -9.57
CA ILE A 119 2.05 -8.20 -10.79
C ILE A 119 1.86 -6.69 -10.70
N PHE A 120 0.61 -6.24 -10.53
CA PHE A 120 0.29 -4.81 -10.52
C PHE A 120 0.96 -4.06 -9.35
N GLN A 121 1.00 -4.69 -8.17
CA GLN A 121 1.65 -4.07 -7.01
C GLN A 121 3.17 -4.04 -7.14
N ALA A 122 3.79 -5.07 -7.73
CA ALA A 122 5.21 -5.06 -8.01
C ALA A 122 5.59 -3.96 -9.02
N GLU A 123 4.83 -3.81 -10.11
CA GLU A 123 5.02 -2.73 -11.10
C GLU A 123 4.88 -1.35 -10.45
N LYS A 124 3.86 -1.13 -9.64
CA LYS A 124 3.67 0.12 -8.89
C LYS A 124 4.89 0.44 -8.02
N ILE A 125 5.38 -0.53 -7.25
CA ILE A 125 6.52 -0.37 -6.34
C ILE A 125 7.82 -0.13 -7.10
N VAL A 126 8.03 -0.80 -8.22
CA VAL A 126 9.21 -0.61 -9.11
C VAL A 126 9.14 0.75 -9.81
N ASN A 127 8.02 1.06 -10.48
CA ASN A 127 7.85 2.30 -11.25
C ASN A 127 7.79 3.55 -10.37
N SER A 128 7.52 3.41 -9.07
CA SER A 128 7.65 4.50 -8.09
C SER A 128 9.04 4.62 -7.48
N HIS A 129 10.02 3.77 -7.85
CA HIS A 129 11.36 3.69 -7.28
C HIS A 129 11.42 3.32 -5.78
N LEU A 130 10.32 2.88 -5.19
CA LEU A 130 10.29 2.43 -3.80
C LEU A 130 11.13 1.17 -3.58
N ALA A 131 11.16 0.25 -4.56
CA ALA A 131 12.01 -0.93 -4.51
C ALA A 131 13.49 -0.57 -4.37
N ASP A 132 13.98 0.39 -5.15
CA ASP A 132 15.36 0.87 -5.09
C ASP A 132 15.66 1.53 -3.73
N ALA A 133 14.74 2.37 -3.25
CA ALA A 133 14.89 3.09 -2.00
C ALA A 133 15.07 2.14 -0.79
N VAL A 134 14.40 0.98 -0.81
CA VAL A 134 14.56 -0.05 0.23
C VAL A 134 15.56 -1.13 -0.13
N GLY A 135 16.32 -0.99 -1.24
CA GLY A 135 17.35 -1.94 -1.68
C GLY A 135 16.79 -3.33 -2.01
N GLY A 136 15.65 -3.38 -2.72
CA GLY A 136 14.96 -4.58 -3.16
C GLY A 136 14.22 -5.36 -2.08
N ARG A 137 14.14 -4.85 -0.84
CA ARG A 137 13.41 -5.51 0.25
C ARG A 137 11.91 -5.21 0.15
N VAL A 138 11.24 -6.00 -0.67
CA VAL A 138 9.81 -5.88 -0.97
C VAL A 138 9.13 -7.21 -0.75
N LEU A 139 8.02 -7.19 -0.04
CA LEU A 139 7.11 -8.33 0.16
C LEU A 139 5.70 -7.90 -0.26
N ILE A 140 5.06 -8.71 -1.07
CA ILE A 140 3.69 -8.50 -1.54
C ILE A 140 2.87 -9.72 -1.15
N TYR A 141 1.74 -9.49 -0.49
CA TYR A 141 0.83 -10.54 -0.03
C TYR A 141 -0.62 -10.20 -0.38
N THR A 142 -1.49 -11.17 -0.29
CA THR A 142 -2.94 -10.94 -0.31
C THR A 142 -3.40 -10.28 0.99
N HIS A 143 -2.89 -10.80 2.14
CA HIS A 143 -3.16 -10.31 3.49
C HIS A 143 -1.87 -10.36 4.32
N LYS A 144 -1.14 -9.26 4.37
CA LYS A 144 0.18 -9.19 5.02
C LYS A 144 0.15 -9.50 6.52
N GLN A 145 -0.96 -9.14 7.20
CA GLN A 145 -1.13 -9.43 8.63
C GLN A 145 -1.21 -10.95 8.92
N GLU A 146 -1.56 -11.77 7.93
CA GLU A 146 -1.57 -13.24 8.04
C GLU A 146 -0.20 -13.86 7.76
N ARG A 147 0.77 -13.05 7.32
CA ARG A 147 2.11 -13.46 6.91
C ARG A 147 3.22 -12.93 7.82
N ILE A 148 2.88 -12.55 9.04
CA ILE A 148 3.83 -11.98 10.01
C ILE A 148 5.01 -12.93 10.27
N ASP A 149 4.77 -14.23 10.41
CA ASP A 149 5.84 -15.22 10.64
C ASP A 149 6.81 -15.29 9.45
N ASP A 150 6.28 -15.19 8.22
CA ASP A 150 7.10 -15.16 6.99
C ASP A 150 7.91 -13.86 6.90
N ILE A 151 7.31 -12.72 7.23
CA ILE A 151 7.99 -11.43 7.30
C ILE A 151 9.14 -11.48 8.32
N MET A 152 8.88 -11.98 9.53
CA MET A 152 9.88 -12.10 10.60
C MET A 152 11.01 -13.09 10.25
N LYS A 153 10.71 -14.14 9.50
CA LYS A 153 11.69 -15.10 9.02
C LYS A 153 12.62 -14.48 7.95
N ASN A 154 12.06 -13.71 7.03
CA ASN A 154 12.82 -13.08 5.95
C ASN A 154 13.66 -11.88 6.46
N TYR A 155 13.14 -11.14 7.44
CA TYR A 155 13.77 -9.95 8.01
C TYR A 155 13.81 -10.02 9.54
N PRO A 156 14.66 -10.88 10.12
CA PRO A 156 14.74 -11.03 11.55
C PRO A 156 15.26 -9.76 12.23
N ALA A 157 14.57 -9.33 13.29
CA ALA A 157 14.94 -8.19 14.12
C ALA A 157 14.50 -8.41 15.56
N ASP A 158 15.10 -7.66 16.49
CA ASP A 158 14.71 -7.68 17.90
C ASP A 158 13.37 -6.96 18.12
N HIS A 159 13.12 -5.91 17.32
CA HIS A 159 11.90 -5.13 17.38
C HIS A 159 11.47 -4.64 15.99
N TYR A 160 10.16 -4.61 15.77
CA TYR A 160 9.53 -4.22 14.50
C TYR A 160 8.76 -2.92 14.67
N VAL A 161 8.69 -2.13 13.61
CA VAL A 161 7.88 -0.91 13.52
C VAL A 161 7.03 -1.04 12.26
N MET A 162 5.70 -1.18 12.41
CA MET A 162 4.78 -1.20 11.27
C MET A 162 4.19 0.18 11.08
N ILE A 163 4.32 0.70 9.86
CA ILE A 163 3.86 2.02 9.43
C ILE A 163 2.81 1.81 8.35
N ASP A 164 1.55 2.15 8.66
CA ASP A 164 0.40 1.84 7.80
C ASP A 164 -0.71 2.89 8.01
N ASP A 165 -1.58 3.08 7.01
CA ASP A 165 -2.76 3.94 7.05
C ASP A 165 -4.04 3.21 7.50
N LYS A 166 -4.01 1.85 7.57
CA LYS A 166 -5.19 1.03 7.89
C LYS A 166 -5.24 0.58 9.34
N PRO A 167 -6.19 1.10 10.15
CA PRO A 167 -6.33 0.74 11.56
C PRO A 167 -6.43 -0.77 11.81
N GLN A 168 -7.19 -1.51 10.99
CA GLN A 168 -7.39 -2.93 11.18
C GLN A 168 -6.10 -3.74 11.03
N ILE A 169 -5.27 -3.45 10.02
CA ILE A 169 -4.00 -4.13 9.79
C ILE A 169 -3.06 -3.93 10.98
N LEU A 170 -2.99 -2.69 11.49
CA LEU A 170 -2.17 -2.35 12.63
C LEU A 170 -2.60 -3.11 13.90
N VAL A 171 -3.91 -3.23 14.14
CA VAL A 171 -4.47 -3.97 15.29
C VAL A 171 -4.16 -5.45 15.17
N ASP A 172 -4.42 -6.06 14.01
CA ASP A 172 -4.22 -7.49 13.80
C ASP A 172 -2.74 -7.87 13.90
N SER A 173 -1.85 -7.04 13.33
CA SER A 173 -0.41 -7.22 13.46
C SER A 173 0.06 -7.12 14.92
N ARG A 174 -0.47 -6.16 15.69
CA ARG A 174 -0.17 -6.04 17.12
C ARG A 174 -0.64 -7.26 17.91
N ARG A 175 -1.81 -7.82 17.59
CA ARG A 175 -2.32 -9.03 18.26
C ARG A 175 -1.37 -10.23 18.08
N ILE A 176 -0.73 -10.34 16.91
CA ILE A 176 0.19 -11.44 16.59
C ILE A 176 1.58 -11.18 17.21
N MET A 177 2.14 -9.99 17.02
CA MET A 177 3.53 -9.67 17.39
C MET A 177 3.69 -9.21 18.84
N GLY A 178 2.59 -8.79 19.48
CA GLY A 178 2.62 -8.30 20.86
C GLY A 178 3.59 -7.13 21.05
N ASN A 179 4.39 -7.19 22.12
CA ASN A 179 5.31 -6.13 22.48
C ASN A 179 6.57 -6.03 21.57
N LYS A 180 6.72 -6.95 20.60
CA LYS A 180 7.78 -6.85 19.59
C LYS A 180 7.46 -5.88 18.47
N LEU A 181 6.25 -5.33 18.43
CA LEU A 181 5.79 -4.40 17.39
C LEU A 181 5.51 -3.03 17.97
N THR A 182 6.01 -1.98 17.35
CA THR A 182 5.51 -0.61 17.48
C THR A 182 4.58 -0.31 16.30
N VAL A 183 3.40 0.19 16.60
CA VAL A 183 2.38 0.55 15.63
C VAL A 183 2.42 2.05 15.38
N VAL A 184 2.70 2.42 14.13
CA VAL A 184 2.68 3.81 13.65
C VAL A 184 1.54 3.98 12.67
N PHE A 185 0.53 4.75 13.06
CA PHE A 185 -0.60 5.12 12.21
C PHE A 185 -0.31 6.41 11.46
N VAL A 186 -0.37 6.34 10.13
CA VAL A 186 -0.23 7.51 9.26
C VAL A 186 -1.61 7.98 8.83
N LYS A 187 -2.00 9.20 9.23
CA LYS A 187 -3.33 9.76 8.95
C LYS A 187 -3.41 10.35 7.54
N GLN A 188 -3.21 9.52 6.53
CA GLN A 188 -3.29 9.86 5.11
C GLN A 188 -4.37 9.02 4.42
N GLY A 189 -4.81 9.46 3.22
CA GLY A 189 -5.81 8.75 2.44
C GLY A 189 -7.17 8.58 3.13
N LYS A 190 -7.99 7.73 2.56
CA LYS A 190 -9.39 7.52 2.96
C LYS A 190 -9.56 6.95 4.37
N TYR A 191 -8.57 6.21 4.89
CA TYR A 191 -8.64 5.63 6.24
C TYR A 191 -8.21 6.59 7.35
N SER A 192 -7.76 7.81 7.01
CA SER A 192 -7.28 8.82 7.98
C SER A 192 -8.30 9.20 9.06
N LEU A 193 -9.59 9.04 8.79
CA LEU A 193 -10.70 9.34 9.71
C LEU A 193 -11.31 8.09 10.34
N GLU A 194 -10.84 6.90 9.98
CA GLU A 194 -11.34 5.66 10.58
C GLU A 194 -10.92 5.55 12.04
N LYS A 195 -11.82 4.99 12.84
CA LYS A 195 -11.54 4.69 14.24
C LYS A 195 -10.90 3.31 14.37
N PHE A 196 -9.97 3.19 15.30
CA PHE A 196 -9.44 1.89 15.65
C PHE A 196 -10.52 1.02 16.30
N PRO A 197 -10.58 -0.27 15.94
CA PRO A 197 -11.50 -1.21 16.57
C PRO A 197 -11.16 -1.38 18.07
N ASP A 198 -12.18 -1.74 18.87
CA ASP A 198 -12.06 -2.10 20.28
C ASP A 198 -11.35 -1.05 21.18
N GLY A 199 -11.35 0.20 20.76
CA GLY A 199 -10.68 1.28 21.50
C GLY A 199 -9.15 1.18 21.50
N PHE A 200 -8.56 0.42 20.58
CA PHE A 200 -7.12 0.35 20.42
C PHE A 200 -6.51 1.72 20.17
N ILE A 201 -5.36 1.98 20.78
CA ILE A 201 -4.61 3.23 20.60
C ILE A 201 -3.25 2.87 19.99
N PRO A 202 -2.91 3.39 18.79
CA PRO A 202 -1.59 3.18 18.22
C PRO A 202 -0.51 3.80 19.10
N ASP A 203 0.70 3.24 19.07
CA ASP A 203 1.82 3.77 19.86
C ASP A 203 2.20 5.18 19.39
N ILE A 204 2.19 5.36 18.08
CA ILE A 204 2.54 6.62 17.41
C ILE A 204 1.47 6.91 16.37
N THR A 205 1.07 8.17 16.28
CA THR A 205 0.21 8.68 15.19
C THR A 205 0.89 9.90 14.58
N VAL A 206 1.00 9.91 13.26
CA VAL A 206 1.55 11.04 12.51
C VAL A 206 0.55 11.52 11.47
N PRO A 207 0.43 12.84 11.24
CA PRO A 207 -0.38 13.40 10.16
C PRO A 207 0.10 12.98 8.78
N HIS A 208 1.43 12.98 8.57
CA HIS A 208 2.07 12.67 7.29
C HIS A 208 3.24 11.70 7.48
N ILE A 209 3.51 10.90 6.45
CA ILE A 209 4.67 10.00 6.48
C ILE A 209 5.99 10.74 6.69
N SER A 210 6.10 11.98 6.22
CA SER A 210 7.27 12.84 6.43
C SER A 210 7.57 13.12 7.90
N ASP A 211 6.55 13.09 8.77
CA ASP A 211 6.70 13.40 10.21
C ASP A 211 7.40 12.26 10.97
N VAL A 212 7.44 11.08 10.38
CA VAL A 212 8.18 9.93 10.91
C VAL A 212 9.67 10.24 11.12
N ARG A 213 10.24 11.17 10.35
CA ARG A 213 11.62 11.64 10.50
C ARG A 213 11.91 12.35 11.82
N ASN A 214 10.88 12.77 12.54
CA ASN A 214 11.01 13.43 13.83
C ASN A 214 11.00 12.44 15.01
N ILE A 215 10.88 11.14 14.75
CA ILE A 215 10.77 10.08 15.76
C ILE A 215 12.12 9.40 15.91
N THR A 216 12.66 9.38 17.13
CA THR A 216 13.97 8.75 17.42
C THR A 216 13.86 7.23 17.56
N ALA A 217 15.01 6.54 17.52
CA ALA A 217 15.06 5.10 17.74
C ALA A 217 14.49 4.68 19.11
N GLU A 218 14.75 5.47 20.15
CA GLU A 218 14.23 5.24 21.50
C GLU A 218 12.71 5.37 21.56
N GLN A 219 12.15 6.31 20.81
CA GLN A 219 10.69 6.49 20.72
C GLN A 219 10.01 5.33 19.99
N PHE A 220 10.64 4.77 18.95
CA PHE A 220 10.15 3.55 18.30
C PHE A 220 10.22 2.33 19.22
N LEU A 221 11.18 2.28 20.16
CA LEU A 221 11.32 1.19 21.12
C LEU A 221 10.43 1.35 22.37
N ALA A 222 9.88 2.55 22.60
CA ALA A 222 9.00 2.84 23.73
C ALA A 222 7.57 2.33 23.51
N VAL A 223 7.39 1.01 23.39
CA VAL A 223 6.07 0.39 23.22
C VAL A 223 5.21 0.71 24.44
N LYS A 224 4.05 1.33 24.22
CA LYS A 224 3.05 1.49 25.27
C LYS A 224 2.52 0.10 25.62
N GLN A 225 2.85 -0.39 26.79
CA GLN A 225 2.20 -1.59 27.33
C GLN A 225 0.70 -1.30 27.38
N GLY A 226 -0.06 -1.98 26.50
CA GLY A 226 -1.51 -1.89 26.53
C GLY A 226 -2.02 -2.27 27.91
N LYS A 227 -2.81 -1.41 28.52
CA LYS A 227 -3.60 -1.74 29.69
C LYS A 227 -4.72 -2.67 29.31
#